data_e85e9e00e9d043de1affff6d8a98cfce
#
_entry.id   e85e9e00e9d043de1affff6d8a98cfce
#
_cell.length_a   1.000
_cell.length_b   1.000
_cell.length_c   1.000
_cell.angle_alpha   90.00
_cell.angle_beta   90.00
_cell.angle_gamma   90.00
#
_symmetry.space_group_name_H-M   'P 1'
#
loop_
_entity.id
_entity.type
_entity.pdbx_description
1 polymer ?
#
loop_
_entity_poly.entity_id
_entity_poly.type
_entity_poly.pdbx_seq_one_letter_code
_entity_poly.pdbx_strand_id
1 'polypeptide(L)'
;SGPRSPSATTGSLGPMAEEQLTDQRAGTPVLVAVAWPYASGSRHLGHLAGAYLPADVYARHQRLVGNRVLMVSGSDVHGTPITVRADAEGVTPRELSDRYHAEFVADWERLGISWDLYTSTGTENHAAVTHDIFLKLLRNGHIDRRSSEQYFDAEAGRFLPDRYIEGTCPHCDYAEARGDQCEDCGRTLDPEELLDPRSKITGS
;
A
#
# COMPACT_ATOMS: atom_id res chain seq x y z
N SER A 1 -48.86 -51.54 -37.89
CA SER A 1 -47.61 -51.64 -37.09
C SER A 1 -46.81 -50.34 -37.28
N GLY A 2 -46.95 -49.45 -36.29
CA GLY A 2 -46.19 -48.18 -36.25
C GLY A 2 -44.99 -48.32 -35.30
N PRO A 3 -43.87 -47.61 -35.55
CA PRO A 3 -42.68 -47.72 -34.70
C PRO A 3 -42.89 -46.97 -33.38
N ARG A 4 -42.51 -47.60 -32.28
CA ARG A 4 -42.50 -47.01 -30.95
C ARG A 4 -41.35 -46.03 -30.80
N SER A 5 -41.65 -44.80 -30.35
CA SER A 5 -40.66 -43.80 -29.96
C SER A 5 -39.91 -44.24 -28.70
N PRO A 6 -38.58 -44.03 -28.58
CA PRO A 6 -37.88 -44.31 -27.33
C PRO A 6 -38.18 -43.19 -26.31
N SER A 7 -38.60 -43.60 -25.10
CA SER A 7 -38.77 -42.70 -23.95
C SER A 7 -37.42 -42.23 -23.48
N ALA A 8 -37.17 -40.93 -23.49
CA ALA A 8 -35.99 -40.31 -22.88
C ALA A 8 -36.10 -40.41 -21.36
N THR A 9 -35.28 -41.22 -20.75
CA THR A 9 -35.07 -41.28 -19.30
C THR A 9 -34.26 -40.03 -18.92
N THR A 10 -34.91 -39.03 -18.34
CA THR A 10 -34.20 -37.94 -17.67
C THR A 10 -33.62 -38.47 -16.37
N GLY A 11 -32.39 -38.94 -16.44
CA GLY A 11 -31.61 -39.27 -15.25
C GLY A 11 -31.24 -37.98 -14.52
N SER A 12 -31.80 -37.78 -13.33
CA SER A 12 -31.35 -36.72 -12.43
C SER A 12 -29.94 -37.06 -11.98
N LEU A 13 -29.01 -36.14 -12.21
CA LEU A 13 -27.65 -36.22 -11.65
C LEU A 13 -27.77 -36.09 -10.13
N GLY A 14 -27.16 -37.00 -9.39
CA GLY A 14 -27.16 -36.99 -7.93
C GLY A 14 -26.44 -35.75 -7.36
N PRO A 15 -26.72 -35.40 -6.08
CA PRO A 15 -26.23 -34.16 -5.46
C PRO A 15 -24.70 -33.98 -5.51
N MET A 16 -23.91 -35.05 -5.51
CA MET A 16 -22.44 -34.98 -5.68
C MET A 16 -22.01 -34.58 -7.10
N ALA A 17 -22.77 -34.91 -8.13
CA ALA A 17 -22.45 -34.52 -9.51
C ALA A 17 -22.84 -33.04 -9.77
N GLU A 18 -23.86 -32.54 -9.11
CA GLU A 18 -24.25 -31.12 -9.15
C GLU A 18 -23.24 -30.26 -8.39
N GLU A 19 -22.73 -30.70 -7.24
CA GLU A 19 -21.72 -30.01 -6.46
C GLU A 19 -20.36 -29.95 -7.20
N GLN A 20 -19.94 -31.03 -7.88
CA GLN A 20 -18.74 -31.05 -8.72
C GLN A 20 -18.90 -30.20 -9.99
N LEU A 21 -20.08 -30.10 -10.58
CA LEU A 21 -20.36 -29.25 -11.74
C LEU A 21 -20.40 -27.76 -11.36
N THR A 22 -20.82 -27.43 -10.15
CA THR A 22 -20.80 -26.03 -9.66
C THR A 22 -19.38 -25.60 -9.33
N ASP A 23 -18.51 -26.46 -8.82
CA ASP A 23 -17.12 -26.19 -8.52
C ASP A 23 -16.29 -26.01 -9.82
N GLN A 24 -16.56 -26.78 -10.85
CA GLN A 24 -15.92 -26.61 -12.18
C GLN A 24 -16.35 -25.33 -12.93
N ARG A 25 -17.49 -24.72 -12.58
CA ARG A 25 -17.95 -23.43 -13.11
C ARG A 25 -17.46 -22.21 -12.33
N ALA A 26 -16.90 -22.41 -11.15
CA ALA A 26 -16.27 -21.34 -10.39
C ALA A 26 -14.91 -21.04 -11.03
N GLY A 27 -14.81 -19.92 -11.75
CA GLY A 27 -13.56 -19.47 -12.37
C GLY A 27 -12.41 -19.36 -11.35
N THR A 28 -11.19 -19.36 -11.82
CA THR A 28 -9.99 -19.28 -10.99
C THR A 28 -10.04 -18.06 -10.06
N PRO A 29 -9.75 -18.19 -8.76
CA PRO A 29 -9.62 -17.03 -7.89
C PRO A 29 -8.39 -16.22 -8.26
N VAL A 30 -8.58 -14.93 -8.47
CA VAL A 30 -7.52 -13.97 -8.85
C VAL A 30 -7.53 -12.82 -7.86
N LEU A 31 -6.43 -12.63 -7.14
CA LEU A 31 -6.20 -11.45 -6.31
C LEU A 31 -5.40 -10.41 -7.12
N VAL A 32 -5.96 -9.20 -7.25
CA VAL A 32 -5.29 -8.04 -7.83
C VAL A 32 -4.99 -7.07 -6.67
N ALA A 33 -3.80 -7.17 -6.11
CA ALA A 33 -3.34 -6.31 -5.03
C ALA A 33 -2.50 -5.17 -5.60
N VAL A 34 -2.98 -3.94 -5.48
CA VAL A 34 -2.29 -2.76 -6.01
C VAL A 34 -1.54 -2.05 -4.89
N ALA A 35 -0.35 -1.55 -5.19
CA ALA A 35 0.49 -0.84 -4.22
C ALA A 35 -0.27 0.33 -3.58
N TRP A 36 -0.14 0.44 -2.26
CA TRP A 36 -0.81 1.47 -1.47
C TRP A 36 -0.03 2.78 -1.53
N PRO A 37 -0.67 3.88 -1.98
CA PRO A 37 -0.01 5.17 -2.01
C PRO A 37 0.02 5.83 -0.63
N TYR A 38 1.10 6.55 -0.33
CA TYR A 38 1.10 7.46 0.80
C TYR A 38 0.06 8.56 0.60
N ALA A 39 -0.77 8.79 1.63
CA ALA A 39 -1.77 9.87 1.63
C ALA A 39 -1.12 11.21 2.00
N SER A 40 -0.07 11.61 1.25
CA SER A 40 0.73 12.81 1.47
C SER A 40 0.67 13.82 0.34
N GLY A 41 -0.12 13.58 -0.71
CA GLY A 41 -0.24 14.46 -1.87
C GLY A 41 -1.10 13.84 -2.96
N SER A 42 -1.61 14.69 -3.86
CA SER A 42 -2.48 14.30 -4.97
C SER A 42 -1.80 13.31 -5.92
N ARG A 43 -2.59 12.48 -6.58
CA ARG A 43 -2.08 11.52 -7.57
C ARG A 43 -1.86 12.23 -8.91
N HIS A 44 -0.70 12.02 -9.53
CA HIS A 44 -0.41 12.50 -10.87
C HIS A 44 -0.62 11.39 -11.91
N LEU A 45 -0.63 11.76 -13.20
CA LEU A 45 -0.87 10.85 -14.32
C LEU A 45 0.04 9.61 -14.30
N GLY A 46 1.29 9.73 -13.85
CA GLY A 46 2.20 8.60 -13.74
C GLY A 46 1.73 7.53 -12.75
N HIS A 47 1.12 7.91 -11.62
CA HIS A 47 0.51 6.97 -10.70
C HIS A 47 -0.70 6.28 -11.34
N LEU A 48 -1.55 7.06 -12.02
CA LEU A 48 -2.77 6.55 -12.65
C LEU A 48 -2.45 5.57 -13.78
N ALA A 49 -1.59 5.98 -14.71
CA ALA A 49 -1.23 5.19 -15.89
C ALA A 49 -0.27 4.03 -15.57
N GLY A 50 0.57 4.18 -14.54
CA GLY A 50 1.60 3.19 -14.21
C GLY A 50 1.12 2.07 -13.27
N ALA A 51 0.13 2.32 -12.42
CA ALA A 51 -0.30 1.36 -11.41
C ALA A 51 -1.82 1.07 -11.44
N TYR A 52 -2.66 2.10 -11.30
CA TYR A 52 -4.08 1.88 -11.00
C TYR A 52 -4.92 1.49 -12.21
N LEU A 53 -4.78 2.19 -13.33
CA LEU A 53 -5.50 1.86 -14.57
C LEU A 53 -5.10 0.49 -15.14
N PRO A 54 -3.80 0.13 -15.25
CA PRO A 54 -3.41 -1.21 -15.71
C PRO A 54 -3.97 -2.32 -14.82
N ALA A 55 -4.01 -2.13 -13.49
CA ALA A 55 -4.58 -3.10 -12.57
C ALA A 55 -6.09 -3.27 -12.77
N ASP A 56 -6.83 -2.16 -12.97
CA ASP A 56 -8.26 -2.19 -13.24
C ASP A 56 -8.58 -2.86 -14.59
N VAL A 57 -7.80 -2.55 -15.63
CA VAL A 57 -7.93 -3.20 -16.96
C VAL A 57 -7.72 -4.71 -16.81
N TYR A 58 -6.71 -5.14 -16.08
CA TYR A 58 -6.44 -6.55 -15.82
C TYR A 58 -7.58 -7.21 -15.02
N ALA A 59 -8.04 -6.58 -13.95
CA ALA A 59 -9.14 -7.08 -13.13
C ALA A 59 -10.43 -7.26 -13.95
N ARG A 60 -10.78 -6.26 -14.79
CA ARG A 60 -11.93 -6.32 -15.70
C ARG A 60 -11.80 -7.45 -16.72
N HIS A 61 -10.61 -7.60 -17.32
CA HIS A 61 -10.35 -8.69 -18.23
C HIS A 61 -10.55 -10.05 -17.55
N GLN A 62 -10.01 -10.24 -16.36
CA GLN A 62 -10.16 -11.49 -15.61
C GLN A 62 -11.63 -11.79 -15.27
N ARG A 63 -12.43 -10.77 -14.92
CA ARG A 63 -13.87 -10.93 -14.72
C ARG A 63 -14.60 -11.31 -16.01
N LEU A 64 -14.22 -10.71 -17.14
CA LEU A 64 -14.82 -11.02 -18.45
C LEU A 64 -14.56 -12.47 -18.91
N VAL A 65 -13.39 -13.04 -18.59
CA VAL A 65 -13.10 -14.45 -18.91
C VAL A 65 -13.64 -15.43 -17.88
N GLY A 66 -14.44 -14.96 -16.92
CA GLY A 66 -15.17 -15.80 -15.95
C GLY A 66 -14.42 -16.11 -14.66
N ASN A 67 -13.28 -15.47 -14.40
CA ASN A 67 -12.54 -15.64 -13.14
C ASN A 67 -13.20 -14.87 -11.98
N ARG A 68 -13.01 -15.39 -10.76
CA ARG A 68 -13.43 -14.72 -9.52
C ARG A 68 -12.33 -13.74 -9.10
N VAL A 69 -12.56 -12.44 -9.23
CA VAL A 69 -11.56 -11.42 -8.98
C VAL A 69 -11.84 -10.69 -7.68
N LEU A 70 -10.80 -10.50 -6.87
CA LEU A 70 -10.76 -9.57 -5.75
C LEU A 70 -9.69 -8.52 -6.05
N MET A 71 -10.10 -7.29 -6.34
CA MET A 71 -9.20 -6.16 -6.59
C MET A 71 -9.17 -5.24 -5.37
N VAL A 72 -8.00 -5.11 -4.75
CA VAL A 72 -7.84 -4.41 -3.47
C VAL A 72 -6.68 -3.42 -3.48
N SER A 73 -6.83 -2.33 -2.76
CA SER A 73 -5.79 -1.38 -2.40
C SER A 73 -6.22 -0.53 -1.20
N GLY A 74 -5.48 0.51 -0.90
CA GLY A 74 -5.80 1.46 0.17
C GLY A 74 -4.77 2.58 0.27
N SER A 75 -5.03 3.54 1.13
CA SER A 75 -4.11 4.62 1.43
C SER A 75 -3.19 4.21 2.59
N ASP A 76 -1.89 4.38 2.39
CA ASP A 76 -0.92 4.28 3.47
C ASP A 76 -0.86 5.62 4.23
N VAL A 77 -1.14 5.58 5.55
CA VAL A 77 -1.28 6.79 6.37
C VAL A 77 -0.24 6.88 7.50
N HIS A 78 0.74 5.98 7.55
CA HIS A 78 1.74 5.93 8.61
C HIS A 78 3.17 6.30 8.16
N GLY A 79 3.36 6.66 6.90
CA GLY A 79 4.69 6.95 6.36
C GLY A 79 5.23 8.33 6.78
N THR A 80 6.56 8.43 6.95
CA THR A 80 7.27 9.69 7.19
C THR A 80 6.92 10.82 6.20
N PRO A 81 6.67 10.56 4.89
CA PRO A 81 6.22 11.62 3.97
C PRO A 81 4.96 12.35 4.40
N ILE A 82 4.09 11.70 5.17
CA ILE A 82 2.87 12.32 5.70
C ILE A 82 3.21 13.29 6.83
N THR A 83 4.07 12.88 7.77
CA THR A 83 4.47 13.75 8.89
C THR A 83 5.24 14.97 8.39
N VAL A 84 6.19 14.79 7.46
CA VAL A 84 6.94 15.92 6.84
C VAL A 84 5.99 16.92 6.20
N ARG A 85 5.01 16.42 5.45
CA ARG A 85 4.03 17.29 4.77
C ARG A 85 3.08 17.96 5.75
N ALA A 86 2.63 17.24 6.76
CA ALA A 86 1.73 17.75 7.80
C ALA A 86 2.42 18.87 8.61
N ASP A 87 3.67 18.70 9.00
CA ASP A 87 4.48 19.71 9.66
C ASP A 87 4.61 20.97 8.80
N ALA A 88 4.89 20.82 7.49
CA ALA A 88 5.02 21.93 6.57
C ALA A 88 3.70 22.70 6.34
N GLU A 89 2.56 22.02 6.45
CA GLU A 89 1.22 22.63 6.30
C GLU A 89 0.61 23.08 7.63
N GLY A 90 1.24 22.78 8.79
CA GLY A 90 0.74 23.13 10.12
C GLY A 90 -0.54 22.38 10.51
N VAL A 91 -0.73 21.16 9.99
CA VAL A 91 -1.88 20.30 10.28
C VAL A 91 -1.41 18.98 10.94
N THR A 92 -2.34 18.24 11.51
CA THR A 92 -1.99 16.91 12.02
C THR A 92 -1.79 15.89 10.89
N PRO A 93 -0.93 14.86 11.05
CA PRO A 93 -0.79 13.77 10.08
C PRO A 93 -2.13 13.10 9.74
N ARG A 94 -3.03 13.01 10.71
CA ARG A 94 -4.37 12.43 10.51
C ARG A 94 -5.23 13.29 9.58
N GLU A 95 -5.31 14.59 9.83
CA GLU A 95 -6.07 15.51 8.98
C GLU A 95 -5.54 15.53 7.54
N LEU A 96 -4.21 15.51 7.38
CA LEU A 96 -3.58 15.45 6.07
C LEU A 96 -3.96 14.16 5.33
N SER A 97 -3.79 13.02 5.98
CA SER A 97 -4.04 11.71 5.38
C SER A 97 -5.51 11.47 5.07
N ASP A 98 -6.43 11.89 5.94
CA ASP A 98 -7.87 11.76 5.72
C ASP A 98 -8.31 12.61 4.51
N ARG A 99 -7.74 13.82 4.34
CA ARG A 99 -8.01 14.70 3.18
C ARG A 99 -7.58 14.04 1.87
N TYR A 100 -6.34 13.52 1.79
CA TYR A 100 -5.86 12.87 0.57
C TYR A 100 -6.50 11.51 0.31
N HIS A 101 -6.84 10.76 1.36
CA HIS A 101 -7.63 9.54 1.20
C HIS A 101 -8.98 9.82 0.53
N ALA A 102 -9.69 10.85 0.98
CA ALA A 102 -10.97 11.26 0.37
C ALA A 102 -10.79 11.74 -1.08
N GLU A 103 -9.71 12.47 -1.40
CA GLU A 103 -9.37 12.86 -2.76
C GLU A 103 -9.14 11.64 -3.65
N PHE A 104 -8.37 10.64 -3.19
CA PHE A 104 -8.12 9.42 -3.95
C PHE A 104 -9.40 8.66 -4.25
N VAL A 105 -10.27 8.48 -3.25
CA VAL A 105 -11.56 7.80 -3.45
C VAL A 105 -12.38 8.52 -4.53
N ALA A 106 -12.45 9.85 -4.48
CA ALA A 106 -13.16 10.64 -5.48
C ALA A 106 -12.55 10.52 -6.90
N ASP A 107 -11.22 10.43 -6.99
CA ASP A 107 -10.53 10.23 -8.27
C ASP A 107 -10.78 8.83 -8.83
N TRP A 108 -10.78 7.79 -7.98
CA TRP A 108 -11.12 6.43 -8.39
C TRP A 108 -12.56 6.34 -8.91
N GLU A 109 -13.49 7.00 -8.26
CA GLU A 109 -14.89 7.06 -8.71
C GLU A 109 -15.02 7.75 -10.08
N ARG A 110 -14.35 8.90 -10.28
CA ARG A 110 -14.36 9.63 -11.57
C ARG A 110 -13.74 8.81 -12.70
N LEU A 111 -12.71 8.03 -12.42
CA LEU A 111 -12.06 7.15 -13.38
C LEU A 111 -12.80 5.82 -13.57
N GLY A 112 -13.81 5.54 -12.75
CA GLY A 112 -14.58 4.31 -12.78
C GLY A 112 -13.75 3.07 -12.43
N ILE A 113 -12.72 3.18 -11.59
CA ILE A 113 -11.90 2.04 -11.18
C ILE A 113 -12.73 1.08 -10.33
N SER A 114 -12.71 -0.19 -10.68
CA SER A 114 -13.63 -1.22 -10.14
C SER A 114 -13.06 -1.94 -8.91
N TRP A 115 -12.70 -1.19 -7.86
CA TRP A 115 -12.29 -1.76 -6.58
C TRP A 115 -13.36 -2.65 -5.96
N ASP A 116 -12.97 -3.82 -5.46
CA ASP A 116 -13.80 -4.59 -4.52
C ASP A 116 -13.61 -4.06 -3.10
N LEU A 117 -12.38 -3.57 -2.78
CA LEU A 117 -12.09 -2.89 -1.53
C LEU A 117 -10.98 -1.85 -1.74
N TYR A 118 -11.27 -0.59 -1.42
CA TYR A 118 -10.27 0.45 -1.22
C TYR A 118 -10.38 0.97 0.22
N THR A 119 -9.33 0.78 1.03
CA THR A 119 -9.36 1.05 2.47
C THR A 119 -8.17 1.92 2.90
N SER A 120 -7.79 1.88 4.16
CA SER A 120 -6.68 2.66 4.72
C SER A 120 -5.95 1.87 5.80
N THR A 121 -4.62 2.06 5.92
CA THR A 121 -3.84 1.54 7.06
C THR A 121 -4.21 2.21 8.38
N GLY A 122 -4.97 3.31 8.37
CA GLY A 122 -5.46 4.01 9.55
C GLY A 122 -6.70 3.41 10.21
N THR A 123 -7.18 2.24 9.77
CA THR A 123 -8.36 1.58 10.35
C THR A 123 -8.02 0.78 11.61
N GLU A 124 -8.99 0.65 12.52
CA GLU A 124 -8.85 -0.19 13.73
C GLU A 124 -8.57 -1.66 13.38
N ASN A 125 -9.21 -2.17 12.32
CA ASN A 125 -8.98 -3.53 11.83
C ASN A 125 -7.52 -3.73 11.41
N HIS A 126 -6.93 -2.77 10.67
CA HIS A 126 -5.52 -2.83 10.27
C HIS A 126 -4.61 -2.84 11.50
N ALA A 127 -4.86 -1.95 12.47
CA ALA A 127 -4.10 -1.90 13.71
C ALA A 127 -4.17 -3.24 14.47
N ALA A 128 -5.36 -3.81 14.62
CA ALA A 128 -5.55 -5.09 15.32
C ALA A 128 -4.78 -6.23 14.67
N VAL A 129 -4.84 -6.35 13.34
CA VAL A 129 -4.12 -7.39 12.57
C VAL A 129 -2.60 -7.19 12.68
N THR A 130 -2.12 -5.96 12.54
CA THR A 130 -0.69 -5.63 12.64
C THR A 130 -0.15 -5.96 14.02
N HIS A 131 -0.87 -5.58 15.09
CA HIS A 131 -0.48 -5.90 16.47
C HIS A 131 -0.45 -7.42 16.71
N ASP A 132 -1.45 -8.16 16.23
CA ASP A 132 -1.49 -9.62 16.39
C ASP A 132 -0.30 -10.29 15.70
N ILE A 133 0.01 -9.90 14.45
CA ILE A 133 1.17 -10.42 13.71
C ILE A 133 2.47 -10.09 14.44
N PHE A 134 2.66 -8.83 14.88
CA PHE A 134 3.85 -8.41 15.61
C PHE A 134 4.05 -9.23 16.89
N LEU A 135 2.99 -9.39 17.68
CA LEU A 135 3.04 -10.15 18.92
C LEU A 135 3.31 -11.66 18.68
N LYS A 136 2.81 -12.23 17.59
CA LYS A 136 3.14 -13.60 17.18
C LYS A 136 4.61 -13.74 16.82
N LEU A 137 5.15 -12.83 16.04
CA LEU A 137 6.57 -12.82 15.67
C LEU A 137 7.47 -12.66 16.90
N LEU A 138 7.12 -11.76 17.82
CA LEU A 138 7.85 -11.56 19.08
C LEU A 138 7.84 -12.83 19.95
N ARG A 139 6.67 -13.46 20.13
CA ARG A 139 6.56 -14.71 20.92
C ARG A 139 7.31 -15.88 20.29
N ASN A 140 7.42 -15.90 18.98
CA ASN A 140 8.13 -16.96 18.24
C ASN A 140 9.65 -16.69 18.14
N GLY A 141 10.16 -15.61 18.74
CA GLY A 141 11.59 -15.28 18.74
C GLY A 141 12.15 -14.76 17.42
N HIS A 142 11.29 -14.21 16.56
CA HIS A 142 11.69 -13.59 15.27
C HIS A 142 11.99 -12.09 15.38
N ILE A 143 11.83 -11.50 16.57
CA ILE A 143 12.07 -10.07 16.81
C ILE A 143 13.06 -9.93 17.96
N ASP A 144 14.19 -9.26 17.67
CA ASP A 144 15.21 -8.91 18.65
C ASP A 144 15.08 -7.44 19.08
N ARG A 145 15.57 -7.15 20.28
CA ARG A 145 15.75 -5.76 20.75
C ARG A 145 17.19 -5.34 20.51
N ARG A 146 17.36 -4.20 19.87
CA ARG A 146 18.67 -3.57 19.67
C ARG A 146 18.61 -2.11 20.05
N SER A 147 19.73 -1.56 20.52
CA SER A 147 19.91 -0.11 20.74
C SER A 147 20.65 0.45 19.54
N SER A 148 20.23 1.61 19.07
CA SER A 148 20.90 2.40 18.05
C SER A 148 21.03 3.84 18.52
N GLU A 149 22.04 4.55 18.07
CA GLU A 149 22.12 5.99 18.24
C GLU A 149 21.27 6.67 17.17
N GLN A 150 20.64 7.78 17.52
CA GLN A 150 19.81 8.56 16.61
C GLN A 150 19.99 10.05 16.88
N TYR A 151 19.91 10.85 15.85
CA TYR A 151 19.96 12.31 15.97
C TYR A 151 18.74 12.82 16.73
N PHE A 152 18.99 13.70 17.70
CA PHE A 152 17.96 14.33 18.50
C PHE A 152 18.02 15.83 18.31
N ASP A 153 16.91 16.41 17.84
CA ASP A 153 16.76 17.87 17.74
C ASP A 153 16.29 18.41 19.10
N ALA A 154 17.20 19.12 19.79
CA ALA A 154 16.92 19.64 21.13
C ALA A 154 15.92 20.81 21.11
N GLU A 155 15.86 21.58 20.01
CA GLU A 155 14.91 22.69 19.84
C GLU A 155 13.51 22.16 19.55
N ALA A 156 13.38 21.18 18.64
CA ALA A 156 12.13 20.51 18.35
C ALA A 156 11.72 19.48 19.44
N GLY A 157 12.63 19.12 20.36
CA GLY A 157 12.39 18.19 21.47
C GLY A 157 12.06 16.76 21.04
N ARG A 158 12.59 16.30 19.87
CA ARG A 158 12.28 14.98 19.33
C ARG A 158 13.46 14.32 18.60
N PHE A 159 13.45 12.99 18.53
CA PHE A 159 14.32 12.24 17.63
C PHE A 159 13.91 12.48 16.17
N LEU A 160 14.92 12.52 15.31
CA LEU A 160 14.74 12.79 13.88
C LEU A 160 14.74 11.48 13.09
N PRO A 161 13.65 11.16 12.34
CA PRO A 161 13.70 10.18 11.26
C PRO A 161 14.68 10.61 10.18
N ASP A 162 15.24 9.67 9.44
CA ASP A 162 16.29 9.87 8.44
C ASP A 162 16.00 11.02 7.45
N ARG A 163 14.74 11.16 7.02
CA ARG A 163 14.30 12.22 6.09
C ARG A 163 14.20 13.63 6.69
N TYR A 164 14.34 13.75 8.00
CA TYR A 164 14.43 15.03 8.70
C TYR A 164 15.87 15.47 8.94
N ILE A 165 16.84 14.65 8.52
CA ILE A 165 18.26 14.95 8.59
C ILE A 165 18.73 15.23 7.18
N GLU A 166 19.42 16.35 6.99
CA GLU A 166 20.07 16.69 5.73
C GLU A 166 21.50 17.13 5.99
N GLY A 167 22.35 16.96 5.00
CA GLY A 167 23.76 17.33 5.10
C GLY A 167 24.48 17.14 3.77
N THR A 168 25.79 17.26 3.79
CA THR A 168 26.58 17.08 2.58
C THR A 168 26.86 15.59 2.32
N CYS A 169 26.57 15.14 1.11
CA CYS A 169 26.86 13.77 0.68
C CYS A 169 28.37 13.50 0.67
N PRO A 170 28.88 12.46 1.34
CA PRO A 170 30.30 12.13 1.35
C PRO A 170 30.83 11.59 0.01
N HIS A 171 29.94 11.33 -0.97
CA HIS A 171 30.31 10.73 -2.25
C HIS A 171 30.33 11.69 -3.44
N CYS A 172 29.53 12.76 -3.38
CA CYS A 172 29.40 13.70 -4.51
C CYS A 172 29.35 15.19 -4.07
N ASP A 173 29.57 15.47 -2.80
CA ASP A 173 29.55 16.80 -2.20
C ASP A 173 28.24 17.59 -2.38
N TYR A 174 27.12 16.90 -2.70
CA TYR A 174 25.81 17.52 -2.76
C TYR A 174 25.36 17.95 -1.36
N ALA A 175 25.10 19.25 -1.17
CA ALA A 175 24.93 19.88 0.15
C ALA A 175 23.55 19.63 0.82
N GLU A 176 22.60 19.04 0.12
CA GLU A 176 21.22 18.83 0.59
C GLU A 176 20.82 17.35 0.54
N ALA A 177 21.80 16.44 0.68
CA ALA A 177 21.54 15.01 0.75
C ALA A 177 20.76 14.66 2.02
N ARG A 178 19.80 13.73 1.90
CA ARG A 178 19.00 13.25 3.03
C ARG A 178 19.69 12.07 3.71
N GLY A 179 19.28 11.81 4.94
CA GLY A 179 19.84 10.72 5.75
C GLY A 179 19.52 9.32 5.25
N ASP A 180 18.61 9.14 4.27
CA ASP A 180 18.26 7.86 3.67
C ASP A 180 18.89 7.66 2.27
N GLN A 181 19.09 8.74 1.51
CA GLN A 181 19.75 8.70 0.21
C GLN A 181 20.16 10.10 -0.27
N CYS A 182 21.11 10.14 -1.19
CA CYS A 182 21.47 11.35 -1.91
C CYS A 182 20.63 11.47 -3.19
N GLU A 183 19.92 12.60 -3.36
CA GLU A 183 19.10 12.86 -4.54
C GLU A 183 19.90 13.12 -5.81
N ASP A 184 21.17 13.56 -5.68
CA ASP A 184 22.04 13.84 -6.83
C ASP A 184 22.70 12.58 -7.38
N CYS A 185 23.43 11.81 -6.55
CA CYS A 185 24.11 10.61 -7.01
C CYS A 185 23.33 9.30 -6.83
N GLY A 186 22.16 9.33 -6.19
CA GLY A 186 21.28 8.19 -6.00
C GLY A 186 21.76 7.11 -5.01
N ARG A 187 22.85 7.35 -4.28
CA ARG A 187 23.38 6.41 -3.27
C ARG A 187 22.51 6.44 -2.02
N THR A 188 22.28 5.26 -1.47
CA THR A 188 21.74 5.13 -0.11
C THR A 188 22.80 5.61 0.89
N LEU A 189 22.33 6.26 1.94
CA LEU A 189 23.12 6.82 3.03
C LEU A 189 22.52 6.41 4.36
N ASP A 190 23.36 6.27 5.37
CA ASP A 190 22.92 6.34 6.76
C ASP A 190 23.10 7.79 7.25
N PRO A 191 22.24 8.32 8.13
CA PRO A 191 22.35 9.70 8.63
C PRO A 191 23.73 10.04 9.21
N GLU A 192 24.42 9.05 9.78
CA GLU A 192 25.76 9.16 10.38
C GLU A 192 26.87 9.37 9.33
N GLU A 193 26.61 9.05 8.07
CA GLU A 193 27.57 9.22 6.97
C GLU A 193 27.57 10.65 6.41
N LEU A 194 26.50 11.43 6.67
CA LEU A 194 26.41 12.79 6.19
C LEU A 194 27.47 13.69 6.83
N LEU A 195 28.09 14.53 6.01
CA LEU A 195 28.95 15.59 6.49
C LEU A 195 28.07 16.79 6.89
N ASP A 196 28.41 17.42 8.04
CA ASP A 196 27.65 18.53 8.60
C ASP A 196 26.13 18.28 8.67
N PRO A 197 25.69 17.18 9.32
CA PRO A 197 24.28 16.85 9.42
C PRO A 197 23.52 17.92 10.22
N ARG A 198 22.36 18.31 9.73
CA ARG A 198 21.48 19.30 10.36
C ARG A 198 20.01 18.85 10.37
N SER A 199 19.27 19.35 11.35
CA SER A 199 17.83 19.17 11.40
C SER A 199 17.16 19.98 10.30
N LYS A 200 16.31 19.34 9.52
CA LYS A 200 15.45 20.01 8.52
C LYS A 200 14.32 20.82 9.15
N ILE A 201 14.06 20.63 10.45
CA ILE A 201 12.99 21.32 11.17
C ILE A 201 13.50 22.67 11.68
N THR A 202 14.64 22.67 12.36
CA THR A 202 15.21 23.84 13.05
C THR A 202 16.45 24.41 12.38
N GLY A 203 17.11 23.64 11.53
CA GLY A 203 18.39 23.98 10.91
C GLY A 203 19.60 23.79 11.82
N SER A 204 19.40 23.30 13.05
CA SER A 204 20.45 23.06 14.05
C SER A 204 21.20 21.75 13.82
#